data_5e5d893b19ef62524a2f2f706eadb3c5
#
_entry.id   5e5d893b19ef62524a2f2f706eadb3c5
#
_cell.length_a   1.000
_cell.length_b   1.000
_cell.length_c   1.000
_cell.angle_alpha   90.00
_cell.angle_beta   90.00
_cell.angle_gamma   90.00
#
_symmetry.space_group_name_H-M   'P 1'
#
loop_
_entity.id
_entity.type
_entity.pdbx_description
1 polymer ?
#
loop_
_entity_poly.entity_id
_entity_poly.type
_entity_poly.pdbx_seq_one_letter_code
_entity_poly.pdbx_strand_id
1 'polypeptide(L)'
;MEDTVLKDATAVVTGGSRGIGRAIVERLCRDGASVLFTYVKDEGAAEAVVRAVEADGGAARAVRVDLGEEGAPERLMEAAEERLGGLSILVNNVATSFTPTPLASTDVEVFDTVMAVNTRSVFLTMRYAARRMRDGGRIVNLSTLNTVRPAPGIAPYAASKGAVEQLTAVAARELGPRGITVNTVSPGATDTELLRTTNPPQALDSVAGMTPLGRLGQPADVADVVAFLVGPDGRWITGQNLRATGGLG
;
A
#
# COMPACT_ATOMS: atom_id res chain seq x y z
N MET A 1 3.04 11.92 28.49
CA MET A 1 2.47 11.17 27.36
C MET A 1 2.80 11.99 26.13
N GLU A 2 3.71 11.52 25.29
CA GLU A 2 3.95 12.19 24.01
C GLU A 2 2.65 12.15 23.23
N ASP A 3 2.19 13.30 22.74
CA ASP A 3 1.03 13.37 21.85
C ASP A 3 1.38 12.56 20.58
N THR A 4 0.71 11.42 20.41
CA THR A 4 0.91 10.57 19.25
C THR A 4 0.48 11.31 17.98
N VAL A 5 1.36 11.31 16.97
CA VAL A 5 1.29 12.16 15.76
C VAL A 5 0.00 11.97 14.98
N LEU A 6 -0.61 10.78 15.04
CA LEU A 6 -1.85 10.39 14.35
C LEU A 6 -3.01 10.15 15.32
N LYS A 7 -2.99 10.79 16.49
CA LYS A 7 -4.09 10.70 17.46
C LYS A 7 -5.43 11.03 16.78
N ASP A 8 -6.44 10.21 17.05
CA ASP A 8 -7.80 10.33 16.50
C ASP A 8 -7.90 10.14 14.95
N ALA A 9 -6.79 9.81 14.28
CA ALA A 9 -6.83 9.46 12.88
C ALA A 9 -7.40 8.05 12.68
N THR A 10 -8.16 7.89 11.60
CA THR A 10 -8.75 6.61 11.18
C THR A 10 -8.17 6.21 9.84
N ALA A 11 -7.65 4.99 9.73
CA ALA A 11 -6.93 4.54 8.56
C ALA A 11 -7.50 3.23 7.98
N VAL A 12 -7.52 3.14 6.67
CA VAL A 12 -7.74 1.88 5.93
C VAL A 12 -6.43 1.50 5.25
N VAL A 13 -5.97 0.25 5.48
CA VAL A 13 -4.78 -0.32 4.82
C VAL A 13 -5.19 -1.59 4.09
N THR A 14 -5.06 -1.61 2.77
CA THR A 14 -5.36 -2.82 2.00
C THR A 14 -4.18 -3.78 2.01
N GLY A 15 -4.43 -5.09 2.32
CA GLY A 15 -3.38 -6.11 2.37
C GLY A 15 -2.44 -5.97 3.57
N GLY A 16 -3.00 -5.80 4.78
CA GLY A 16 -2.25 -5.47 6.01
C GLY A 16 -1.75 -6.67 6.83
N SER A 17 -1.97 -7.92 6.40
CA SER A 17 -1.64 -9.09 7.23
C SER A 17 -0.17 -9.54 7.17
N ARG A 18 0.61 -9.08 6.19
CA ARG A 18 2.02 -9.47 6.01
C ARG A 18 2.84 -8.39 5.28
N GLY A 19 4.16 -8.56 5.29
CA GLY A 19 5.12 -7.76 4.53
C GLY A 19 4.99 -6.26 4.79
N ILE A 20 5.03 -5.46 3.73
CA ILE A 20 4.94 -3.99 3.80
C ILE A 20 3.63 -3.55 4.45
N GLY A 21 2.50 -4.16 4.08
CA GLY A 21 1.20 -3.79 4.62
C GLY A 21 1.11 -3.98 6.14
N ARG A 22 1.64 -5.09 6.67
CA ARG A 22 1.74 -5.32 8.11
C ARG A 22 2.58 -4.24 8.80
N ALA A 23 3.76 -3.94 8.28
CA ALA A 23 4.63 -2.90 8.84
C ALA A 23 3.94 -1.51 8.84
N ILE A 24 3.15 -1.20 7.79
CA ILE A 24 2.35 0.03 7.73
C ILE A 24 1.27 0.03 8.84
N VAL A 25 0.51 -1.06 9.00
CA VAL A 25 -0.51 -1.17 10.06
C VAL A 25 0.11 -0.94 11.43
N GLU A 26 1.19 -1.70 11.76
CA GLU A 26 1.87 -1.60 13.04
C GLU A 26 2.43 -0.19 13.28
N ARG A 27 3.00 0.45 12.22
CA ARG A 27 3.53 1.81 12.32
C ARG A 27 2.44 2.85 12.57
N LEU A 28 1.35 2.83 11.80
CA LEU A 28 0.27 3.81 11.96
C LEU A 28 -0.43 3.68 13.31
N CYS A 29 -0.61 2.43 13.82
CA CYS A 29 -1.17 2.21 15.14
C CYS A 29 -0.24 2.73 16.25
N ARG A 30 1.07 2.51 16.13
CA ARG A 30 2.07 3.07 17.06
C ARG A 30 2.04 4.59 17.09
N ASP A 31 1.80 5.21 15.93
CA ASP A 31 1.66 6.66 15.79
C ASP A 31 0.28 7.17 16.26
N GLY A 32 -0.64 6.29 16.72
CA GLY A 32 -1.92 6.63 17.39
C GLY A 32 -3.16 6.49 16.51
N ALA A 33 -3.04 6.03 15.27
CA ALA A 33 -4.20 5.82 14.41
C ALA A 33 -4.99 4.55 14.77
N SER A 34 -6.30 4.58 14.59
CA SER A 34 -7.15 3.38 14.55
C SER A 34 -7.17 2.82 13.12
N VAL A 35 -6.72 1.59 12.94
CA VAL A 35 -6.52 1.01 11.60
C VAL A 35 -7.48 -0.14 11.34
N LEU A 36 -8.20 -0.09 10.21
CA LEU A 36 -8.85 -1.24 9.62
C LEU A 36 -8.01 -1.73 8.43
N PHE A 37 -7.66 -3.02 8.40
CA PHE A 37 -6.88 -3.58 7.30
C PHE A 37 -7.51 -4.83 6.70
N THR A 38 -7.19 -5.11 5.43
CA THR A 38 -7.72 -6.28 4.73
C THR A 38 -6.71 -7.42 4.64
N TYR A 39 -7.26 -8.63 4.55
CA TYR A 39 -6.55 -9.84 4.18
C TYR A 39 -7.45 -10.74 3.29
N VAL A 40 -6.89 -11.76 2.63
CA VAL A 40 -7.66 -12.67 1.77
C VAL A 40 -7.67 -14.09 2.31
N LYS A 41 -6.51 -14.69 2.57
CA LYS A 41 -6.39 -16.14 2.84
C LYS A 41 -5.97 -16.48 4.26
N ASP A 42 -5.05 -15.76 4.84
CA ASP A 42 -4.40 -16.11 6.10
C ASP A 42 -4.99 -15.30 7.26
N GLU A 43 -6.02 -15.88 7.87
CA GLU A 43 -6.70 -15.30 9.03
C GLU A 43 -5.79 -15.31 10.26
N GLY A 44 -4.99 -16.37 10.47
CA GLY A 44 -4.06 -16.46 11.58
C GLY A 44 -2.98 -15.36 11.54
N ALA A 45 -2.44 -15.04 10.34
CA ALA A 45 -1.54 -13.91 10.17
C ALA A 45 -2.23 -12.56 10.47
N ALA A 46 -3.47 -12.40 10.02
CA ALA A 46 -4.23 -11.16 10.29
C ALA A 46 -4.51 -10.99 11.80
N GLU A 47 -4.93 -12.03 12.49
CA GLU A 47 -5.12 -12.01 13.95
C GLU A 47 -3.81 -11.76 14.70
N ALA A 48 -2.68 -12.29 14.22
CA ALA A 48 -1.38 -12.03 14.84
C ALA A 48 -1.01 -10.55 14.77
N VAL A 49 -1.35 -9.85 13.68
CA VAL A 49 -1.16 -8.39 13.57
C VAL A 49 -2.05 -7.66 14.58
N VAL A 50 -3.33 -8.04 14.67
CA VAL A 50 -4.26 -7.42 15.64
C VAL A 50 -3.73 -7.57 17.06
N ARG A 51 -3.36 -8.80 17.46
CA ARG A 51 -2.81 -9.06 18.80
C ARG A 51 -1.53 -8.27 19.09
N ALA A 52 -0.62 -8.17 18.12
CA ALA A 52 0.61 -7.40 18.29
C ALA A 52 0.33 -5.91 18.51
N VAL A 53 -0.58 -5.33 17.73
CA VAL A 53 -0.98 -3.93 17.87
C VAL A 53 -1.68 -3.68 19.21
N GLU A 54 -2.57 -4.56 19.64
CA GLU A 54 -3.28 -4.44 20.93
C GLU A 54 -2.32 -4.58 22.12
N ALA A 55 -1.32 -5.45 22.02
CA ALA A 55 -0.28 -5.59 23.06
C ALA A 55 0.54 -4.31 23.26
N ASP A 56 0.72 -3.53 22.19
CA ASP A 56 1.38 -2.22 22.21
C ASP A 56 0.41 -1.06 22.52
N GLY A 57 -0.84 -1.35 22.89
CA GLY A 57 -1.86 -0.36 23.23
C GLY A 57 -2.51 0.35 22.05
N GLY A 58 -2.28 -0.10 20.83
CA GLY A 58 -2.89 0.42 19.61
C GLY A 58 -4.26 -0.20 19.29
N ALA A 59 -4.88 0.23 18.20
CA ALA A 59 -6.18 -0.26 17.75
C ALA A 59 -6.14 -0.69 16.28
N ALA A 60 -6.24 -1.99 16.03
CA ALA A 60 -6.33 -2.55 14.69
C ALA A 60 -7.50 -3.52 14.55
N ARG A 61 -8.09 -3.57 13.36
CA ARG A 61 -9.16 -4.53 12.99
C ARG A 61 -8.87 -5.15 11.64
N ALA A 62 -8.95 -6.47 11.55
CA ALA A 62 -8.81 -7.21 10.31
C ALA A 62 -10.18 -7.49 9.66
N VAL A 63 -10.25 -7.39 8.33
CA VAL A 63 -11.45 -7.75 7.56
C VAL A 63 -11.02 -8.59 6.37
N ARG A 64 -11.69 -9.73 6.18
CA ARG A 64 -11.45 -10.59 5.01
C ARG A 64 -12.15 -10.01 3.79
N VAL A 65 -11.38 -9.58 2.78
CA VAL A 65 -11.89 -9.02 1.53
C VAL A 65 -10.94 -9.37 0.39
N ASP A 66 -11.46 -9.94 -0.68
CA ASP A 66 -10.76 -10.03 -1.96
C ASP A 66 -11.15 -8.81 -2.81
N LEU A 67 -10.22 -7.89 -2.99
CA LEU A 67 -10.45 -6.65 -3.73
C LEU A 67 -10.54 -6.85 -5.26
N GLY A 68 -10.28 -8.05 -5.75
CA GLY A 68 -10.54 -8.43 -7.15
C GLY A 68 -12.02 -8.70 -7.43
N GLU A 69 -12.81 -9.02 -6.40
CA GLU A 69 -14.25 -9.27 -6.55
C GLU A 69 -15.03 -7.99 -6.84
N GLU A 70 -16.14 -8.13 -7.57
CA GLU A 70 -17.01 -7.01 -7.92
C GLU A 70 -17.69 -6.42 -6.67
N GLY A 71 -17.64 -5.09 -6.56
CA GLY A 71 -18.22 -4.34 -5.44
C GLY A 71 -17.48 -4.50 -4.10
N ALA A 72 -16.45 -5.34 -4.01
CA ALA A 72 -15.70 -5.54 -2.78
C ALA A 72 -14.97 -4.28 -2.29
N PRO A 73 -14.33 -3.47 -3.15
CA PRO A 73 -13.70 -2.23 -2.71
C PRO A 73 -14.69 -1.24 -2.08
N GLU A 74 -15.87 -1.08 -2.67
CA GLU A 74 -16.92 -0.20 -2.14
C GLU A 74 -17.45 -0.70 -0.79
N ARG A 75 -17.79 -1.99 -0.69
CA ARG A 75 -18.24 -2.60 0.58
C ARG A 75 -17.19 -2.48 1.68
N LEU A 76 -15.90 -2.63 1.34
CA LEU A 76 -14.81 -2.40 2.29
C LEU A 76 -14.85 -0.99 2.85
N MET A 77 -14.94 0.00 1.96
CA MET A 77 -14.86 1.40 2.36
C MET A 77 -16.09 1.85 3.17
N GLU A 78 -17.29 1.35 2.83
CA GLU A 78 -18.52 1.56 3.61
C GLU A 78 -18.39 0.96 5.02
N ALA A 79 -17.95 -0.29 5.11
CA ALA A 79 -17.74 -0.95 6.40
C ALA A 79 -16.65 -0.28 7.24
N ALA A 80 -15.62 0.28 6.60
CA ALA A 80 -14.55 1.01 7.28
C ALA A 80 -15.07 2.34 7.84
N GLU A 81 -15.83 3.12 7.06
CA GLU A 81 -16.42 4.38 7.50
C GLU A 81 -17.36 4.16 8.69
N GLU A 82 -18.21 3.11 8.65
CA GLU A 82 -19.10 2.75 9.73
C GLU A 82 -18.36 2.36 11.02
N ARG A 83 -17.34 1.48 10.90
CA ARG A 83 -16.62 0.93 12.05
C ARG A 83 -15.61 1.89 12.68
N LEU A 84 -15.07 2.82 11.90
CA LEU A 84 -14.08 3.80 12.35
C LEU A 84 -14.69 5.17 12.64
N GLY A 85 -15.94 5.40 12.27
CA GLY A 85 -16.61 6.69 12.43
C GLY A 85 -16.11 7.78 11.47
N GLY A 86 -15.55 7.38 10.32
CA GLY A 86 -15.04 8.24 9.26
C GLY A 86 -13.70 7.77 8.71
N LEU A 87 -13.20 8.46 7.70
CA LEU A 87 -11.95 8.12 7.01
C LEU A 87 -11.02 9.33 6.95
N SER A 88 -9.81 9.20 7.52
CA SER A 88 -8.75 10.20 7.46
C SER A 88 -7.58 9.78 6.59
N ILE A 89 -7.26 8.47 6.56
CA ILE A 89 -6.09 7.92 5.87
C ILE A 89 -6.52 6.71 5.05
N LEU A 90 -6.10 6.65 3.79
CA LEU A 90 -6.24 5.49 2.91
C LEU A 90 -4.86 5.07 2.40
N VAL A 91 -4.47 3.81 2.65
CA VAL A 91 -3.26 3.22 2.09
C VAL A 91 -3.63 2.04 1.20
N ASN A 92 -3.49 2.22 -0.11
CA ASN A 92 -3.67 1.17 -1.10
C ASN A 92 -2.37 0.41 -1.29
N ASN A 93 -2.20 -0.69 -0.55
CA ASN A 93 -0.98 -1.49 -0.58
C ASN A 93 -1.18 -2.83 -1.30
N VAL A 94 -2.40 -3.36 -1.39
CA VAL A 94 -2.63 -4.67 -1.99
C VAL A 94 -2.05 -4.76 -3.40
N ALA A 95 -1.43 -5.91 -3.68
CA ALA A 95 -1.05 -6.31 -5.03
C ALA A 95 -1.17 -7.82 -5.16
N THR A 96 -1.64 -8.28 -6.33
CA THR A 96 -1.58 -9.69 -6.69
C THR A 96 -0.22 -10.03 -7.28
N SER A 97 0.28 -11.22 -6.95
CA SER A 97 1.46 -11.81 -7.57
C SER A 97 1.03 -12.67 -8.77
N PHE A 98 1.95 -12.83 -9.71
CA PHE A 98 1.81 -13.75 -10.83
C PHE A 98 3.19 -14.28 -11.21
N THR A 99 3.24 -15.35 -11.98
CA THR A 99 4.50 -15.88 -12.49
C THR A 99 4.98 -14.98 -13.64
N PRO A 100 6.21 -14.42 -13.58
CA PRO A 100 6.76 -13.64 -14.67
C PRO A 100 6.73 -14.42 -15.99
N THR A 101 6.09 -13.85 -17.02
CA THR A 101 5.84 -14.50 -18.29
C THR A 101 6.13 -13.51 -19.42
N PRO A 102 6.86 -13.92 -20.49
CA PRO A 102 7.10 -13.06 -21.64
C PRO A 102 5.79 -12.50 -22.22
N LEU A 103 5.82 -11.25 -22.70
CA LEU A 103 4.64 -10.53 -23.19
C LEU A 103 3.82 -11.35 -24.21
N ALA A 104 4.50 -12.02 -25.15
CA ALA A 104 3.86 -12.83 -26.17
C ALA A 104 3.13 -14.10 -25.65
N SER A 105 3.43 -14.51 -24.40
CA SER A 105 2.88 -15.72 -23.77
C SER A 105 2.05 -15.40 -22.53
N THR A 106 1.81 -14.11 -22.23
CA THR A 106 0.99 -13.69 -21.09
C THR A 106 -0.48 -13.89 -21.44
N ASP A 107 -1.18 -14.70 -20.65
CA ASP A 107 -2.61 -14.91 -20.79
C ASP A 107 -3.39 -13.63 -20.47
N VAL A 108 -4.48 -13.39 -21.22
CA VAL A 108 -5.33 -12.20 -21.03
C VAL A 108 -5.99 -12.21 -19.65
N GLU A 109 -6.36 -13.38 -19.15
CA GLU A 109 -6.95 -13.58 -17.82
C GLU A 109 -5.99 -13.17 -16.68
N VAL A 110 -4.69 -13.40 -16.87
CA VAL A 110 -3.64 -12.93 -15.94
C VAL A 110 -3.58 -11.40 -15.96
N PHE A 111 -3.59 -10.80 -17.14
CA PHE A 111 -3.61 -9.35 -17.30
C PHE A 111 -4.85 -8.75 -16.61
N ASP A 112 -6.04 -9.28 -16.88
CA ASP A 112 -7.30 -8.79 -16.32
C ASP A 112 -7.32 -8.92 -14.79
N THR A 113 -6.86 -10.05 -14.26
CA THR A 113 -6.74 -10.25 -12.79
C THR A 113 -5.81 -9.23 -12.14
N VAL A 114 -4.63 -9.01 -12.74
CA VAL A 114 -3.66 -8.04 -12.23
C VAL A 114 -4.24 -6.63 -12.27
N MET A 115 -4.91 -6.24 -13.35
CA MET A 115 -5.55 -4.93 -13.48
C MET A 115 -6.72 -4.77 -12.51
N ALA A 116 -7.53 -5.80 -12.31
CA ALA A 116 -8.64 -5.77 -11.36
C ALA A 116 -8.15 -5.53 -9.93
N VAL A 117 -7.14 -6.28 -9.47
CA VAL A 117 -6.64 -6.18 -8.10
C VAL A 117 -5.75 -4.95 -7.90
N ASN A 118 -4.80 -4.67 -8.81
CA ASN A 118 -3.79 -3.64 -8.58
C ASN A 118 -4.22 -2.24 -9.00
N THR A 119 -5.17 -2.10 -9.94
CA THR A 119 -5.55 -0.80 -10.52
C THR A 119 -7.01 -0.46 -10.24
N ARG A 120 -7.94 -1.35 -10.66
CA ARG A 120 -9.38 -1.09 -10.50
C ARG A 120 -9.76 -0.95 -9.03
N SER A 121 -9.24 -1.80 -8.15
CA SER A 121 -9.50 -1.70 -6.72
C SER A 121 -9.02 -0.37 -6.14
N VAL A 122 -7.81 0.08 -6.52
CA VAL A 122 -7.24 1.37 -6.11
C VAL A 122 -8.11 2.52 -6.60
N PHE A 123 -8.53 2.48 -7.86
CA PHE A 123 -9.45 3.48 -8.40
C PHE A 123 -10.76 3.55 -7.59
N LEU A 124 -11.36 2.40 -7.26
CA LEU A 124 -12.64 2.35 -6.55
C LEU A 124 -12.52 2.83 -5.10
N THR A 125 -11.47 2.44 -4.39
CA THR A 125 -11.20 2.93 -3.03
C THR A 125 -10.92 4.43 -3.02
N MET A 126 -10.14 4.94 -3.98
CA MET A 126 -9.88 6.38 -4.13
C MET A 126 -11.14 7.16 -4.52
N ARG A 127 -11.96 6.60 -5.43
CA ARG A 127 -13.27 7.20 -5.80
C ARG A 127 -14.20 7.32 -4.60
N TYR A 128 -14.22 6.32 -3.71
CA TYR A 128 -14.95 6.40 -2.45
C TYR A 128 -14.36 7.49 -1.54
N ALA A 129 -13.06 7.48 -1.32
CA ALA A 129 -12.36 8.46 -0.51
C ALA A 129 -12.57 9.90 -1.02
N ALA A 130 -12.55 10.10 -2.33
CA ALA A 130 -12.84 11.41 -2.95
C ALA A 130 -14.20 11.98 -2.56
N ARG A 131 -15.18 11.13 -2.27
CA ARG A 131 -16.55 11.53 -1.90
C ARG A 131 -16.77 11.65 -0.40
N ARG A 132 -16.07 10.82 0.41
CA ARG A 132 -16.42 10.56 1.80
C ARG A 132 -15.31 10.84 2.81
N MET A 133 -14.05 10.91 2.36
CA MET A 133 -12.91 11.20 3.24
C MET A 133 -13.05 12.60 3.86
N ARG A 134 -12.64 12.73 5.11
CA ARG A 134 -12.58 14.04 5.80
C ARG A 134 -11.62 14.98 5.07
N ASP A 135 -11.92 16.27 5.09
CA ASP A 135 -10.99 17.29 4.60
C ASP A 135 -9.68 17.24 5.37
N GLY A 136 -8.60 17.55 4.71
CA GLY A 136 -7.26 17.35 5.28
C GLY A 136 -6.78 15.89 5.29
N GLY A 137 -7.50 14.96 4.67
CA GLY A 137 -7.15 13.54 4.61
C GLY A 137 -5.87 13.23 3.86
N ARG A 138 -5.46 11.96 3.90
CA ARG A 138 -4.21 11.46 3.31
C ARG A 138 -4.45 10.17 2.53
N ILE A 139 -3.98 10.13 1.30
CA ILE A 139 -4.03 8.92 0.46
C ILE A 139 -2.61 8.56 0.04
N VAL A 140 -2.20 7.32 0.28
CA VAL A 140 -0.92 6.78 -0.18
C VAL A 140 -1.17 5.50 -0.97
N ASN A 141 -0.66 5.45 -2.20
CA ASN A 141 -0.75 4.30 -3.07
C ASN A 141 0.62 3.63 -3.21
N LEU A 142 0.70 2.29 -3.02
CA LEU A 142 1.94 1.56 -3.23
C LEU A 142 2.09 1.20 -4.72
N SER A 143 3.16 1.73 -5.34
CA SER A 143 3.63 1.36 -6.66
C SER A 143 4.86 0.45 -6.57
N THR A 144 5.84 0.62 -7.41
CA THR A 144 7.06 -0.19 -7.49
C THR A 144 8.17 0.54 -8.23
N LEU A 145 9.42 0.23 -7.94
CA LEU A 145 10.57 0.65 -8.75
C LEU A 145 10.44 0.19 -10.22
N ASN A 146 9.73 -0.91 -10.46
CA ASN A 146 9.62 -1.49 -11.79
C ASN A 146 8.85 -0.64 -12.81
N THR A 147 8.23 0.47 -12.42
CA THR A 147 7.63 1.43 -13.37
C THR A 147 8.69 2.24 -14.12
N VAL A 148 9.86 2.43 -13.54
CA VAL A 148 11.01 3.15 -14.14
C VAL A 148 12.19 2.24 -14.44
N ARG A 149 12.25 1.06 -13.82
CA ARG A 149 13.27 0.04 -14.06
C ARG A 149 12.60 -1.32 -14.31
N PRO A 150 11.91 -1.47 -15.45
CA PRO A 150 11.14 -2.67 -15.73
C PRO A 150 12.03 -3.89 -15.96
N ALA A 151 11.55 -5.05 -15.53
CA ALA A 151 12.16 -6.34 -15.83
C ALA A 151 11.35 -7.08 -16.91
N PRO A 152 11.97 -7.96 -17.70
CA PRO A 152 11.24 -8.84 -18.60
C PRO A 152 10.21 -9.71 -17.85
N GLY A 153 9.07 -9.97 -18.49
CA GLY A 153 8.04 -10.88 -17.96
C GLY A 153 7.04 -10.26 -16.98
N ILE A 154 7.13 -8.97 -16.66
CA ILE A 154 6.23 -8.32 -15.67
C ILE A 154 5.30 -7.28 -16.30
N ALA A 155 4.99 -7.38 -17.58
CA ALA A 155 4.23 -6.36 -18.31
C ALA A 155 2.89 -6.00 -17.64
N PRO A 156 2.01 -6.96 -17.22
CA PRO A 156 0.75 -6.62 -16.52
C PRO A 156 0.99 -5.86 -15.21
N TYR A 157 1.98 -6.29 -14.44
CA TYR A 157 2.30 -5.67 -13.16
C TYR A 157 2.82 -4.23 -13.32
N ALA A 158 3.81 -4.03 -14.19
CA ALA A 158 4.38 -2.71 -14.44
C ALA A 158 3.30 -1.75 -14.99
N ALA A 159 2.47 -2.21 -15.93
CA ALA A 159 1.34 -1.43 -16.46
C ALA A 159 0.35 -1.05 -15.36
N SER A 160 -0.03 -1.99 -14.49
CA SER A 160 -0.97 -1.75 -13.40
C SER A 160 -0.45 -0.70 -12.41
N LYS A 161 0.85 -0.75 -12.08
CA LYS A 161 1.47 0.20 -11.15
C LYS A 161 1.73 1.57 -11.78
N GLY A 162 2.06 1.63 -13.08
CA GLY A 162 2.11 2.88 -13.84
C GLY A 162 0.75 3.58 -13.88
N ALA A 163 -0.34 2.82 -14.05
CA ALA A 163 -1.69 3.37 -13.97
C ALA A 163 -1.99 3.97 -12.57
N VAL A 164 -1.57 3.31 -11.49
CA VAL A 164 -1.74 3.83 -10.12
C VAL A 164 -1.00 5.16 -9.93
N GLU A 165 0.21 5.32 -10.49
CA GLU A 165 0.96 6.56 -10.44
C GLU A 165 0.21 7.71 -11.14
N GLN A 166 -0.39 7.47 -12.30
CA GLN A 166 -1.19 8.47 -13.00
C GLN A 166 -2.51 8.79 -12.28
N LEU A 167 -3.20 7.78 -11.74
CA LEU A 167 -4.38 8.01 -10.88
C LEU A 167 -4.04 8.90 -9.69
N THR A 168 -2.89 8.68 -9.06
CA THR A 168 -2.38 9.51 -7.95
C THR A 168 -2.18 10.96 -8.37
N ALA A 169 -1.52 11.19 -9.52
CA ALA A 169 -1.21 12.53 -10.01
C ALA A 169 -2.49 13.33 -10.32
N VAL A 170 -3.50 12.69 -10.91
CA VAL A 170 -4.80 13.31 -11.18
C VAL A 170 -5.56 13.60 -9.89
N ALA A 171 -5.70 12.60 -9.00
CA ALA A 171 -6.43 12.74 -7.75
C ALA A 171 -5.82 13.83 -6.83
N ALA A 172 -4.50 13.99 -6.82
CA ALA A 172 -3.84 15.05 -6.07
C ALA A 172 -4.30 16.46 -6.48
N ARG A 173 -4.57 16.66 -7.77
CA ARG A 173 -5.07 17.94 -8.29
C ARG A 173 -6.55 18.17 -7.96
N GLU A 174 -7.35 17.10 -8.07
CA GLU A 174 -8.79 17.17 -7.82
C GLU A 174 -9.12 17.33 -6.34
N LEU A 175 -8.34 16.70 -5.45
CA LEU A 175 -8.61 16.68 -4.01
C LEU A 175 -7.84 17.76 -3.23
N GLY A 176 -6.87 18.42 -3.85
CA GLY A 176 -6.10 19.51 -3.25
C GLY A 176 -6.96 20.63 -2.64
N PRO A 177 -8.04 21.11 -3.28
CA PRO A 177 -8.94 22.12 -2.69
C PRO A 177 -9.55 21.72 -1.34
N ARG A 178 -9.64 20.41 -1.04
CA ARG A 178 -10.09 19.89 0.26
C ARG A 178 -8.94 19.63 1.24
N GLY A 179 -7.71 20.05 0.91
CA GLY A 179 -6.53 19.80 1.74
C GLY A 179 -6.10 18.33 1.79
N ILE A 180 -6.67 17.47 0.92
CA ILE A 180 -6.33 16.05 0.85
C ILE A 180 -5.07 15.89 0.00
N THR A 181 -4.05 15.23 0.57
CA THR A 181 -2.85 14.88 -0.20
C THR A 181 -2.96 13.46 -0.75
N VAL A 182 -2.48 13.25 -1.97
CA VAL A 182 -2.46 11.94 -2.63
C VAL A 182 -1.06 11.70 -3.19
N ASN A 183 -0.38 10.67 -2.68
CA ASN A 183 0.99 10.35 -3.08
C ASN A 183 1.17 8.87 -3.39
N THR A 184 2.23 8.56 -4.10
CA THR A 184 2.68 7.20 -4.36
C THR A 184 3.99 6.94 -3.63
N VAL A 185 4.16 5.74 -3.10
CA VAL A 185 5.45 5.21 -2.67
C VAL A 185 5.81 4.06 -3.59
N SER A 186 7.01 4.09 -4.15
CA SER A 186 7.56 3.05 -5.04
C SER A 186 8.72 2.34 -4.33
N PRO A 187 8.48 1.20 -3.67
CA PRO A 187 9.53 0.41 -3.06
C PRO A 187 10.48 -0.19 -4.10
N GLY A 188 11.74 -0.35 -3.71
CA GLY A 188 12.68 -1.27 -4.33
C GLY A 188 12.46 -2.70 -3.85
N ALA A 189 13.46 -3.57 -4.06
CA ALA A 189 13.43 -4.92 -3.53
C ALA A 189 13.38 -4.89 -2.00
N THR A 190 12.22 -5.25 -1.46
CA THR A 190 11.94 -5.23 -0.02
C THR A 190 11.84 -6.65 0.50
N ASP A 191 12.53 -6.95 1.59
CA ASP A 191 12.62 -8.26 2.22
C ASP A 191 11.26 -8.70 2.80
N THR A 192 10.47 -9.33 1.96
CA THR A 192 9.15 -9.86 2.28
C THR A 192 9.08 -11.34 1.95
N GLU A 193 8.14 -12.05 2.55
CA GLU A 193 7.86 -13.45 2.20
C GLU A 193 7.64 -13.61 0.69
N LEU A 194 6.89 -12.70 0.06
CA LEU A 194 6.65 -12.72 -1.38
C LEU A 194 7.96 -12.65 -2.17
N LEU A 195 8.88 -11.73 -1.81
CA LEU A 195 10.16 -11.60 -2.51
C LEU A 195 11.00 -12.88 -2.35
N ARG A 196 11.04 -13.44 -1.13
CA ARG A 196 11.82 -14.64 -0.83
C ARG A 196 11.28 -15.90 -1.49
N THR A 197 9.95 -16.03 -1.62
CA THR A 197 9.33 -17.20 -2.26
C THR A 197 9.40 -17.16 -3.78
N THR A 198 9.58 -15.99 -4.37
CA THR A 198 9.64 -15.81 -5.83
C THR A 198 11.05 -15.68 -6.38
N ASN A 199 12.08 -15.59 -5.50
CA ASN A 199 13.46 -15.40 -5.93
C ASN A 199 14.42 -16.32 -5.14
N PRO A 200 15.41 -16.96 -5.81
CA PRO A 200 16.43 -17.73 -5.11
C PRO A 200 17.37 -16.82 -4.29
N PRO A 201 18.00 -17.33 -3.21
CA PRO A 201 18.87 -16.55 -2.34
C PRO A 201 19.97 -15.76 -3.10
N GLN A 202 20.60 -16.38 -4.10
CA GLN A 202 21.65 -15.75 -4.89
C GLN A 202 21.16 -14.51 -5.66
N ALA A 203 19.90 -14.53 -6.12
CA ALA A 203 19.28 -13.35 -6.77
C ALA A 203 19.05 -12.23 -5.75
N LEU A 204 18.67 -12.57 -4.53
CA LEU A 204 18.48 -11.59 -3.45
C LEU A 204 19.80 -10.94 -3.03
N ASP A 205 20.88 -11.73 -2.91
CA ASP A 205 22.22 -11.23 -2.62
C ASP A 205 22.73 -10.30 -3.74
N SER A 206 22.46 -10.68 -5.00
CA SER A 206 22.82 -9.84 -6.16
C SER A 206 22.10 -8.50 -6.14
N VAL A 207 20.79 -8.50 -5.84
CA VAL A 207 20.01 -7.26 -5.74
C VAL A 207 20.46 -6.39 -4.57
N ALA A 208 20.77 -7.00 -3.41
CA ALA A 208 21.33 -6.28 -2.27
C ALA A 208 22.67 -5.62 -2.64
N GLY A 209 23.55 -6.34 -3.35
CA GLY A 209 24.83 -5.81 -3.82
C GLY A 209 24.73 -4.69 -4.85
N MET A 210 23.66 -4.67 -5.67
CA MET A 210 23.38 -3.59 -6.61
C MET A 210 22.75 -2.37 -5.94
N THR A 211 22.17 -2.51 -4.76
CA THR A 211 21.56 -1.41 -4.02
C THR A 211 22.65 -0.55 -3.38
N PRO A 212 22.73 0.76 -3.63
CA PRO A 212 23.77 1.62 -3.04
C PRO A 212 23.88 1.54 -1.52
N LEU A 213 22.77 1.32 -0.80
CA LEU A 213 22.79 1.10 0.66
C LEU A 213 23.21 -0.33 1.05
N GLY A 214 23.61 -1.20 0.11
CA GLY A 214 24.20 -2.52 0.35
C GLY A 214 23.28 -3.58 0.96
N ARG A 215 21.96 -3.36 0.93
CA ARG A 215 20.98 -4.30 1.50
C ARG A 215 19.65 -4.27 0.77
N LEU A 216 18.83 -5.28 0.99
CA LEU A 216 17.41 -5.22 0.68
C LEU A 216 16.73 -4.20 1.61
N GLY A 217 15.69 -3.51 1.10
CA GLY A 217 14.81 -2.74 1.94
C GLY A 217 14.09 -3.63 2.96
N GLN A 218 13.80 -3.11 4.14
CA GLN A 218 12.93 -3.78 5.10
C GLN A 218 11.50 -3.22 4.98
N PRO A 219 10.46 -3.99 5.30
CA PRO A 219 9.09 -3.47 5.34
C PRO A 219 8.95 -2.17 6.14
N ALA A 220 9.71 -2.01 7.22
CA ALA A 220 9.76 -0.81 8.02
C ALA A 220 10.29 0.42 7.26
N ASP A 221 11.28 0.26 6.37
CA ASP A 221 11.80 1.37 5.55
C ASP A 221 10.68 2.01 4.70
N VAL A 222 9.75 1.18 4.20
CA VAL A 222 8.60 1.64 3.42
C VAL A 222 7.51 2.22 4.31
N ALA A 223 7.23 1.57 5.45
CA ALA A 223 6.23 2.03 6.41
C ALA A 223 6.58 3.41 6.98
N ASP A 224 7.85 3.71 7.20
CA ASP A 224 8.33 5.00 7.68
C ASP A 224 8.07 6.12 6.66
N VAL A 225 8.27 5.85 5.36
CA VAL A 225 7.91 6.80 4.28
C VAL A 225 6.40 7.03 4.22
N VAL A 226 5.59 5.97 4.37
CA VAL A 226 4.14 6.11 4.43
C VAL A 226 3.72 6.94 5.64
N ALA A 227 4.26 6.66 6.83
CA ALA A 227 3.96 7.40 8.05
C ALA A 227 4.30 8.90 7.93
N PHE A 228 5.46 9.22 7.34
CA PHE A 228 5.83 10.60 7.02
C PHE A 228 4.79 11.28 6.11
N LEU A 229 4.37 10.62 5.02
CA LEU A 229 3.40 11.19 4.08
C LEU A 229 2.01 11.41 4.67
N VAL A 230 1.58 10.55 5.59
CA VAL A 230 0.26 10.70 6.23
C VAL A 230 0.29 11.57 7.48
N GLY A 231 1.48 11.81 8.02
CA GLY A 231 1.70 12.69 9.17
C GLY A 231 1.69 14.19 8.81
N PRO A 232 1.82 15.05 9.83
CA PRO A 232 1.82 16.50 9.66
C PRO A 232 3.00 17.00 8.82
N ASP A 233 4.14 16.29 8.82
CA ASP A 233 5.35 16.69 8.09
C ASP A 233 5.19 16.49 6.57
N GLY A 234 4.30 15.56 6.14
CA GLY A 234 3.95 15.33 4.74
C GLY A 234 2.91 16.31 4.17
N ARG A 235 2.39 17.27 4.95
CA ARG A 235 1.25 18.12 4.59
C ARG A 235 1.42 18.96 3.32
N TRP A 236 2.67 19.21 2.89
CA TRP A 236 2.98 20.00 1.68
C TRP A 236 3.44 19.13 0.50
N ILE A 237 3.27 17.79 0.62
CA ILE A 237 3.66 16.84 -0.42
C ILE A 237 2.38 16.21 -0.99
N THR A 238 2.10 16.45 -2.27
CA THR A 238 0.99 15.84 -2.99
C THR A 238 1.34 15.64 -4.46
N GLY A 239 0.77 14.60 -5.09
CA GLY A 239 1.02 14.24 -6.49
C GLY A 239 2.42 13.68 -6.75
N GLN A 240 3.16 13.30 -5.69
CA GLN A 240 4.53 12.82 -5.81
C GLN A 240 4.60 11.29 -5.82
N ASN A 241 5.65 10.77 -6.46
CA ASN A 241 6.06 9.37 -6.34
C ASN A 241 7.41 9.30 -5.62
N LEU A 242 7.39 8.90 -4.35
CA LEU A 242 8.60 8.75 -3.52
C LEU A 242 9.16 7.34 -3.70
N ARG A 243 10.39 7.26 -4.21
CA ARG A 243 11.07 5.98 -4.42
C ARG A 243 11.85 5.57 -3.18
N ALA A 244 11.33 4.60 -2.44
CA ALA A 244 12.00 4.00 -1.28
C ALA A 244 12.83 2.78 -1.74
N THR A 245 13.99 3.02 -2.36
CA THR A 245 14.75 2.01 -3.13
C THR A 245 16.16 1.76 -2.63
N GLY A 246 16.62 2.46 -1.59
CA GLY A 246 18.01 2.42 -1.16
C GLY A 246 19.00 2.94 -2.20
N GLY A 247 18.51 3.74 -3.17
CA GLY A 247 19.30 4.33 -4.25
C GLY A 247 19.35 3.48 -5.53
N LEU A 248 18.60 2.39 -5.64
CA LEU A 248 18.65 1.46 -6.77
C LEU A 248 18.06 2.02 -8.09
N GLY A 249 17.40 3.16 -8.12
CA GLY A 249 16.78 3.72 -9.33
C GLY A 249 16.63 5.21 -9.36
#